data_536e002d9d608cf781962d0050eca6dd
#
_entry.id   536e002d9d608cf781962d0050eca6dd
#
_cell.length_a   1.000
_cell.length_b   1.000
_cell.length_c   1.000
_cell.angle_alpha   90.00
_cell.angle_beta   90.00
_cell.angle_gamma   90.00
#
_symmetry.space_group_name_H-M   'P 1'
#
loop_
_entity.id
_entity.type
_entity.pdbx_description
1 polymer ?
#
loop_
_entity_poly.entity_id
_entity_poly.type
_entity_poly.pdbx_seq_one_letter_code
_entity_poly.pdbx_strand_id
1 'polypeptide(L)'
;MFDFKSIQDFDKHINLSIPSYKNLSNVFSGITCAFAQPESSVVDIGCSTGRFLSNLPKTKNCRYIGIDEITLQNSFNNFEFIEDDIEKALPNIKNISVVVSMFTLQFLGKLKRERVLCKIKERIKKGAVFLVAEKVYLDDPVVQTLVHKMHIQDKRKSFTDKEILDKDTQLSVSMFCKTEKELTLELNQLGNVSKIWQSYNFMGFCVKL
;
A
#
# COMPACT_ATOMS: atom_id res chain seq x y z
N MET A 1 5.49 18.65 -3.11
CA MET A 1 5.07 17.35 -2.54
C MET A 1 3.58 17.23 -2.73
N PHE A 2 3.07 16.07 -3.13
CA PHE A 2 1.63 15.85 -3.29
C PHE A 2 0.94 15.98 -1.92
N ASP A 3 -0.08 16.85 -1.84
CA ASP A 3 -0.80 17.09 -0.58
C ASP A 3 -2.04 16.20 -0.49
N PHE A 4 -1.91 15.10 0.21
CA PHE A 4 -3.01 14.17 0.46
C PHE A 4 -4.14 14.79 1.32
N LYS A 5 -3.83 15.84 2.12
CA LYS A 5 -4.82 16.54 2.97
C LYS A 5 -5.81 17.38 2.18
N SER A 6 -5.44 17.79 0.97
CA SER A 6 -6.33 18.61 0.11
C SER A 6 -7.46 17.81 -0.56
N ILE A 7 -7.45 16.50 -0.47
CA ILE A 7 -8.45 15.62 -1.10
C ILE A 7 -9.65 15.49 -0.16
N GLN A 8 -10.79 16.07 -0.52
CA GLN A 8 -12.03 16.06 0.29
C GLN A 8 -12.59 14.65 0.53
N ASP A 9 -12.49 13.74 -0.45
CA ASP A 9 -12.93 12.34 -0.35
C ASP A 9 -11.82 11.45 -0.90
N PHE A 10 -10.88 11.11 -0.03
CA PHE A 10 -9.72 10.29 -0.38
C PHE A 10 -10.14 8.91 -0.89
N ASP A 11 -11.13 8.29 -0.28
CA ASP A 11 -11.57 6.94 -0.64
C ASP A 11 -12.20 6.88 -2.04
N LYS A 12 -12.99 7.89 -2.39
CA LYS A 12 -13.52 8.03 -3.74
C LYS A 12 -12.39 8.30 -4.73
N HIS A 13 -11.49 9.21 -4.37
CA HIS A 13 -10.37 9.60 -5.22
C HIS A 13 -9.44 8.42 -5.55
N ILE A 14 -9.06 7.58 -4.55
CA ILE A 14 -8.19 6.42 -4.79
C ILE A 14 -8.85 5.38 -5.69
N ASN A 15 -10.15 5.12 -5.51
CA ASN A 15 -10.92 4.21 -6.36
C ASN A 15 -11.01 4.67 -7.82
N LEU A 16 -11.02 5.98 -8.07
CA LEU A 16 -11.02 6.56 -9.41
C LEU A 16 -9.62 6.66 -10.02
N SER A 17 -8.59 6.73 -9.18
CA SER A 17 -7.20 6.91 -9.60
C SER A 17 -6.46 5.60 -9.88
N ILE A 18 -6.83 4.51 -9.20
CA ILE A 18 -6.18 3.21 -9.35
C ILE A 18 -7.18 2.22 -9.92
N PRO A 19 -6.95 1.73 -11.15
CA PRO A 19 -7.85 0.78 -11.78
C PRO A 19 -8.01 -0.48 -10.96
N SER A 20 -9.26 -0.92 -10.78
CA SER A 20 -9.59 -2.14 -10.00
C SER A 20 -9.14 -2.12 -8.53
N TYR A 21 -9.00 -0.94 -7.90
CA TYR A 21 -8.58 -0.82 -6.49
C TYR A 21 -9.45 -1.64 -5.52
N LYS A 22 -10.78 -1.66 -5.72
CA LYS A 22 -11.69 -2.48 -4.92
C LYS A 22 -11.37 -3.98 -5.00
N ASN A 23 -10.97 -4.48 -6.17
CA ASN A 23 -10.57 -5.88 -6.34
C ASN A 23 -9.26 -6.15 -5.59
N LEU A 24 -8.26 -5.28 -5.69
CA LEU A 24 -7.02 -5.38 -4.89
C LEU A 24 -7.35 -5.45 -3.39
N SER A 25 -8.18 -4.51 -2.90
CA SER A 25 -8.57 -4.48 -1.48
C SER A 25 -9.25 -5.78 -1.04
N ASN A 26 -10.10 -6.37 -1.87
CA ASN A 26 -10.74 -7.67 -1.59
C ASN A 26 -9.73 -8.82 -1.53
N VAL A 27 -8.77 -8.88 -2.48
CA VAL A 27 -7.71 -9.90 -2.48
C VAL A 27 -6.86 -9.77 -1.21
N PHE A 28 -6.43 -8.56 -0.87
CA PHE A 28 -5.64 -8.31 0.34
C PHE A 28 -6.44 -8.63 1.60
N SER A 29 -7.73 -8.28 1.65
CA SER A 29 -8.61 -8.62 2.77
C SER A 29 -8.72 -10.14 2.97
N GLY A 30 -8.94 -10.90 1.92
CA GLY A 30 -9.02 -12.38 1.98
C GLY A 30 -7.74 -12.99 2.54
N ILE A 31 -6.57 -12.55 2.06
CA ILE A 31 -5.28 -13.06 2.55
C ILE A 31 -5.04 -12.59 4.00
N THR A 32 -5.34 -11.33 4.32
CA THR A 32 -5.21 -10.81 5.69
C THR A 32 -6.04 -11.65 6.67
N CYS A 33 -7.30 -11.94 6.34
CA CYS A 33 -8.17 -12.77 7.18
C CYS A 33 -7.63 -14.19 7.36
N ALA A 34 -7.03 -14.78 6.33
CA ALA A 34 -6.45 -16.13 6.39
C ALA A 34 -5.19 -16.21 7.28
N PHE A 35 -4.43 -15.12 7.39
CA PHE A 35 -3.18 -15.06 8.15
C PHE A 35 -3.28 -14.33 9.50
N ALA A 36 -4.36 -13.56 9.75
CA ALA A 36 -4.60 -12.95 11.05
C ALA A 36 -4.81 -14.04 12.12
N GLN A 37 -3.97 -14.02 13.15
CA GLN A 37 -3.97 -15.04 14.22
C GLN A 37 -4.40 -14.41 15.54
N PRO A 38 -5.03 -15.18 16.46
CA PRO A 38 -5.20 -14.76 17.84
C PRO A 38 -3.86 -14.35 18.46
N GLU A 39 -3.89 -13.40 19.40
CA GLU A 39 -2.72 -12.85 20.11
C GLU A 39 -1.63 -12.25 19.16
N SER A 40 -2.00 -11.91 17.92
CA SER A 40 -1.11 -11.26 16.97
C SER A 40 -1.58 -9.86 16.59
N SER A 41 -0.79 -9.20 15.74
CA SER A 41 -1.12 -7.89 15.19
C SER A 41 -1.20 -7.96 13.65
N VAL A 42 -2.21 -7.30 13.09
CA VAL A 42 -2.33 -6.93 11.67
C VAL A 42 -1.99 -5.44 11.58
N VAL A 43 -1.00 -5.08 10.78
CA VAL A 43 -0.50 -3.70 10.68
C VAL A 43 -0.67 -3.19 9.25
N ASP A 44 -1.34 -2.05 9.08
CA ASP A 44 -1.46 -1.33 7.80
C ASP A 44 -0.58 -0.08 7.85
N ILE A 45 0.51 -0.08 7.08
CA ILE A 45 1.46 1.03 7.03
C ILE A 45 1.08 2.01 5.91
N GLY A 46 0.88 3.28 6.24
CA GLY A 46 0.29 4.29 5.38
C GLY A 46 -1.21 4.03 5.19
N CYS A 47 -1.91 3.82 6.31
CA CYS A 47 -3.30 3.41 6.32
C CYS A 47 -4.30 4.50 5.88
N SER A 48 -3.87 5.76 5.75
CA SER A 48 -4.70 6.89 5.32
C SER A 48 -5.99 7.01 6.13
N THR A 49 -7.16 6.89 5.51
CA THR A 49 -8.48 6.92 6.19
C THR A 49 -8.76 5.69 7.06
N GLY A 50 -7.89 4.69 7.05
CA GLY A 50 -8.09 3.42 7.77
C GLY A 50 -9.21 2.55 7.20
N ARG A 51 -9.73 2.87 6.02
CA ARG A 51 -10.86 2.15 5.40
C ARG A 51 -10.58 0.67 5.20
N PHE A 52 -9.34 0.31 4.82
CA PHE A 52 -8.99 -1.10 4.65
C PHE A 52 -9.18 -1.86 5.96
N LEU A 53 -8.57 -1.39 7.05
CA LEU A 53 -8.71 -2.03 8.37
C LEU A 53 -10.15 -2.00 8.89
N SER A 54 -10.88 -0.90 8.68
CA SER A 54 -12.27 -0.78 9.13
C SER A 54 -13.19 -1.82 8.50
N ASN A 55 -12.94 -2.20 7.26
CA ASN A 55 -13.76 -3.15 6.51
C ASN A 55 -13.35 -4.62 6.70
N LEU A 56 -12.23 -4.89 7.40
CA LEU A 56 -11.79 -6.27 7.65
C LEU A 56 -12.70 -6.97 8.67
N PRO A 57 -13.11 -8.23 8.43
CA PRO A 57 -13.57 -9.11 9.49
C PRO A 57 -12.51 -9.25 10.58
N LYS A 58 -12.92 -9.17 11.85
CA LYS A 58 -11.97 -9.19 12.97
C LYS A 58 -11.79 -10.59 13.53
N THR A 59 -10.54 -11.04 13.62
CA THR A 59 -10.16 -12.24 14.35
C THR A 59 -10.16 -11.94 15.85
N LYS A 60 -10.79 -12.80 16.65
CA LYS A 60 -10.83 -12.63 18.11
C LYS A 60 -9.41 -12.56 18.69
N ASN A 61 -9.19 -11.62 19.61
CA ASN A 61 -7.91 -11.36 20.27
C ASN A 61 -6.76 -10.98 19.30
N CYS A 62 -7.05 -10.55 18.08
CA CYS A 62 -6.06 -10.00 17.16
C CYS A 62 -6.14 -8.47 17.20
N ARG A 63 -5.00 -7.80 17.30
CA ARG A 63 -4.91 -6.34 17.22
C ARG A 63 -4.86 -5.89 15.77
N TYR A 64 -5.57 -4.82 15.44
CA TYR A 64 -5.55 -4.19 14.13
C TYR A 64 -5.01 -2.77 14.30
N ILE A 65 -3.92 -2.44 13.61
CA ILE A 65 -3.17 -1.21 13.84
C ILE A 65 -2.93 -0.53 12.49
N GLY A 66 -3.38 0.71 12.37
CA GLY A 66 -3.06 1.58 11.24
C GLY A 66 -1.98 2.58 11.64
N ILE A 67 -0.97 2.78 10.78
CA ILE A 67 0.09 3.78 10.97
C ILE A 67 0.03 4.76 9.80
N ASP A 68 -0.03 6.05 10.09
CA ASP A 68 0.11 7.11 9.08
C ASP A 68 0.67 8.38 9.73
N GLU A 69 1.38 9.21 8.97
CA GLU A 69 1.88 10.52 9.39
C GLU A 69 0.78 11.60 9.33
N ILE A 70 -0.39 11.27 8.77
CA ILE A 70 -1.49 12.20 8.52
C ILE A 70 -2.76 11.64 9.12
N THR A 71 -3.32 12.33 10.11
CA THR A 71 -4.68 12.07 10.57
C THR A 71 -5.66 12.65 9.57
N LEU A 72 -6.28 11.79 8.76
CA LEU A 72 -7.48 12.15 8.02
C LEU A 72 -8.67 11.99 8.97
N GLN A 73 -9.51 13.05 9.08
CA GLN A 73 -10.63 13.14 10.03
C GLN A 73 -11.63 11.99 9.87
N ASN A 74 -11.39 10.89 10.55
CA ASN A 74 -12.35 9.78 10.66
C ASN A 74 -12.31 9.22 12.09
N SER A 75 -13.45 8.81 12.60
CA SER A 75 -13.52 8.06 13.86
C SER A 75 -13.08 6.63 13.61
N PHE A 76 -11.89 6.26 14.07
CA PHE A 76 -11.35 4.90 14.00
C PHE A 76 -11.98 4.04 15.10
N ASN A 77 -13.13 3.40 14.82
CA ASN A 77 -13.93 2.74 15.87
C ASN A 77 -13.55 1.26 16.10
N ASN A 78 -12.77 0.64 15.21
CA ASN A 78 -12.54 -0.81 15.26
C ASN A 78 -11.09 -1.24 15.01
N PHE A 79 -10.14 -0.30 15.06
CA PHE A 79 -8.71 -0.54 15.03
C PHE A 79 -7.96 0.59 15.77
N GLU A 80 -6.73 0.33 16.16
CA GLU A 80 -5.82 1.29 16.78
C GLU A 80 -5.16 2.13 15.71
N PHE A 81 -5.18 3.46 15.82
CA PHE A 81 -4.48 4.37 14.94
C PHE A 81 -3.25 4.97 15.64
N ILE A 82 -2.11 4.91 14.97
CA ILE A 82 -0.86 5.51 15.42
C ILE A 82 -0.47 6.61 14.42
N GLU A 83 -0.59 7.87 14.86
CA GLU A 83 -0.11 9.03 14.10
C GLU A 83 1.38 9.20 14.35
N ASP A 84 2.21 8.57 13.51
CA ASP A 84 3.67 8.68 13.59
C ASP A 84 4.32 8.22 12.27
N ASP A 85 5.59 8.49 12.16
CA ASP A 85 6.46 7.94 11.12
C ASP A 85 6.50 6.40 11.21
N ILE A 86 6.32 5.72 10.09
CA ILE A 86 6.34 4.24 10.01
C ILE A 86 7.61 3.66 10.62
N GLU A 87 8.76 4.32 10.36
CA GLU A 87 10.06 3.88 10.87
C GLU A 87 10.16 3.94 12.38
N LYS A 88 9.43 4.86 13.03
CA LYS A 88 9.39 5.02 14.48
C LYS A 88 8.33 4.13 15.16
N ALA A 89 7.15 4.04 14.54
CA ALA A 89 6.02 3.30 15.12
C ALA A 89 6.21 1.79 15.05
N LEU A 90 6.65 1.25 13.90
CA LEU A 90 6.73 -0.19 13.63
C LEU A 90 7.56 -0.99 14.66
N PRO A 91 8.72 -0.53 15.15
CA PRO A 91 9.52 -1.26 16.16
C PRO A 91 8.81 -1.52 17.48
N ASN A 92 7.78 -0.76 17.83
CA ASN A 92 7.03 -0.88 19.08
C ASN A 92 5.91 -1.92 19.00
N ILE A 93 5.58 -2.43 17.79
CA ILE A 93 4.54 -3.42 17.59
C ILE A 93 5.14 -4.83 17.64
N LYS A 94 4.49 -5.71 18.40
CA LYS A 94 4.94 -7.10 18.61
C LYS A 94 4.01 -8.08 17.93
N ASN A 95 4.54 -9.29 17.69
CA ASN A 95 3.74 -10.41 17.20
C ASN A 95 3.00 -10.16 15.90
N ILE A 96 3.62 -9.52 14.92
CA ILE A 96 2.96 -9.17 13.66
C ILE A 96 2.76 -10.44 12.82
N SER A 97 1.51 -10.76 12.48
CA SER A 97 1.15 -11.85 11.57
C SER A 97 0.89 -11.39 10.14
N VAL A 98 0.48 -10.12 9.96
CA VAL A 98 0.26 -9.52 8.65
C VAL A 98 0.74 -8.07 8.68
N VAL A 99 1.54 -7.70 7.67
CA VAL A 99 1.78 -6.29 7.33
C VAL A 99 1.12 -6.01 5.99
N VAL A 100 0.46 -4.87 5.86
CA VAL A 100 -0.13 -4.38 4.62
C VAL A 100 0.50 -3.04 4.26
N SER A 101 0.79 -2.83 2.98
CA SER A 101 1.23 -1.56 2.41
C SER A 101 0.60 -1.37 1.04
N MET A 102 -0.41 -0.52 0.95
CA MET A 102 -1.06 -0.22 -0.33
C MET A 102 -0.62 1.16 -0.84
N PHE A 103 0.26 1.17 -1.83
CA PHE A 103 0.76 2.37 -2.51
C PHE A 103 1.47 3.38 -1.58
N THR A 104 2.09 2.91 -0.51
CA THR A 104 2.77 3.73 0.51
C THR A 104 4.28 3.75 0.30
N LEU A 105 4.92 2.58 0.19
CA LEU A 105 6.38 2.48 0.13
C LEU A 105 6.99 3.20 -1.08
N GLN A 106 6.24 3.35 -2.17
CA GLN A 106 6.68 4.08 -3.35
C GLN A 106 6.91 5.60 -3.11
N PHE A 107 6.45 6.13 -1.97
CA PHE A 107 6.68 7.52 -1.56
C PHE A 107 7.85 7.67 -0.59
N LEU A 108 8.45 6.58 -0.14
CA LEU A 108 9.62 6.60 0.73
C LEU A 108 10.90 6.70 -0.12
N GLY A 109 11.74 7.67 0.18
CA GLY A 109 13.09 7.74 -0.39
C GLY A 109 13.89 6.46 -0.07
N LYS A 110 14.84 6.11 -0.93
CA LYS A 110 15.57 4.83 -0.91
C LYS A 110 16.02 4.39 0.48
N LEU A 111 16.73 5.23 1.21
CA LEU A 111 17.27 4.89 2.53
C LEU A 111 16.18 4.65 3.59
N LYS A 112 15.10 5.45 3.59
CA LYS A 112 13.97 5.24 4.52
C LYS A 112 13.24 3.94 4.18
N ARG A 113 13.01 3.68 2.89
CA ARG A 113 12.39 2.44 2.41
C ARG A 113 13.18 1.20 2.85
N GLU A 114 14.50 1.18 2.66
CA GLU A 114 15.37 0.08 3.10
C GLU A 114 15.26 -0.17 4.62
N ARG A 115 15.30 0.90 5.43
CA ARG A 115 15.15 0.79 6.89
C ARG A 115 13.77 0.27 7.30
N VAL A 116 12.70 0.71 6.64
CA VAL A 116 11.33 0.22 6.90
C VAL A 116 11.23 -1.28 6.57
N LEU A 117 11.76 -1.71 5.43
CA LEU A 117 11.75 -3.13 5.03
C LEU A 117 12.56 -4.01 6.00
N CYS A 118 13.72 -3.53 6.47
CA CYS A 118 14.49 -4.21 7.52
C CYS A 118 13.66 -4.37 8.81
N LYS A 119 12.98 -3.32 9.25
CA LYS A 119 12.13 -3.37 10.45
C LYS A 119 10.93 -4.30 10.28
N ILE A 120 10.32 -4.35 9.10
CA ILE A 120 9.28 -5.34 8.80
C ILE A 120 9.85 -6.74 8.99
N LYS A 121 11.00 -7.05 8.38
CA LYS A 121 11.65 -8.37 8.48
C LYS A 121 11.97 -8.78 9.92
N GLU A 122 12.40 -7.84 10.75
CA GLU A 122 12.76 -8.08 12.16
C GLU A 122 11.54 -8.29 13.06
N ARG A 123 10.39 -7.70 12.74
CA ARG A 123 9.21 -7.66 13.61
C ARG A 123 8.12 -8.66 13.23
N ILE A 124 8.09 -9.08 11.99
CA ILE A 124 7.10 -10.03 11.48
C ILE A 124 7.44 -11.46 11.94
N LYS A 125 6.43 -12.23 12.31
CA LYS A 125 6.61 -13.62 12.73
C LYS A 125 7.02 -14.52 11.57
N LYS A 126 7.73 -15.61 11.86
CA LYS A 126 7.94 -16.69 10.89
C LYS A 126 6.59 -17.26 10.43
N GLY A 127 6.40 -17.40 9.12
CA GLY A 127 5.16 -17.87 8.51
C GLY A 127 4.06 -16.81 8.37
N ALA A 128 4.33 -15.57 8.75
CA ALA A 128 3.47 -14.42 8.49
C ALA A 128 3.61 -13.91 7.06
N VAL A 129 2.79 -12.92 6.68
CA VAL A 129 2.80 -12.35 5.33
C VAL A 129 2.94 -10.83 5.34
N PHE A 130 3.67 -10.34 4.33
CA PHE A 130 3.68 -8.94 3.97
C PHE A 130 2.98 -8.75 2.61
N LEU A 131 1.89 -8.01 2.60
CA LEU A 131 1.11 -7.64 1.42
C LEU A 131 1.52 -6.25 0.97
N VAL A 132 1.99 -6.13 -0.26
CA VAL A 132 2.45 -4.84 -0.77
C VAL A 132 1.89 -4.59 -2.17
N ALA A 133 1.36 -3.38 -2.40
CA ALA A 133 0.94 -2.95 -3.72
C ALA A 133 1.63 -1.64 -4.09
N GLU A 134 2.14 -1.57 -5.32
CA GLU A 134 2.85 -0.41 -5.86
C GLU A 134 2.55 -0.20 -7.34
N LYS A 135 2.74 1.02 -7.80
CA LYS A 135 2.87 1.33 -9.22
C LYS A 135 4.28 0.97 -9.66
N VAL A 136 4.41 0.28 -10.79
CA VAL A 136 5.71 -0.13 -11.34
C VAL A 136 5.93 0.48 -12.72
N TYR A 137 7.18 0.50 -13.17
CA TYR A 137 7.53 0.72 -14.58
C TYR A 137 7.58 -0.64 -15.27
N LEU A 138 6.99 -0.69 -16.48
CA LEU A 138 7.11 -1.85 -17.35
C LEU A 138 8.47 -1.78 -18.09
N ASP A 139 9.10 -2.93 -18.31
CA ASP A 139 10.45 -2.97 -18.90
C ASP A 139 10.50 -2.48 -20.35
N ASP A 140 9.43 -2.74 -21.14
CA ASP A 140 9.32 -2.23 -22.51
C ASP A 140 8.77 -0.80 -22.51
N PRO A 141 9.51 0.19 -23.03
CA PRO A 141 9.10 1.59 -23.02
C PRO A 141 7.90 1.88 -23.92
N VAL A 142 7.67 1.10 -24.97
CA VAL A 142 6.51 1.26 -25.85
C VAL A 142 5.25 0.77 -25.12
N VAL A 143 5.33 -0.41 -24.52
CA VAL A 143 4.23 -0.96 -23.70
C VAL A 143 3.94 -0.05 -22.51
N GLN A 144 4.97 0.44 -21.80
CA GLN A 144 4.83 1.41 -20.72
C GLN A 144 4.05 2.65 -21.16
N THR A 145 4.41 3.19 -22.34
CA THR A 145 3.75 4.39 -22.90
C THR A 145 2.29 4.12 -23.26
N LEU A 146 2.01 2.97 -23.88
CA LEU A 146 0.64 2.58 -24.23
C LEU A 146 -0.24 2.37 -23.01
N VAL A 147 0.25 1.63 -22.01
CA VAL A 147 -0.45 1.38 -20.75
C VAL A 147 -0.71 2.71 -20.00
N HIS A 148 0.27 3.61 -19.97
CA HIS A 148 0.08 4.93 -19.38
C HIS A 148 -1.01 5.74 -20.11
N LYS A 149 -1.01 5.77 -21.45
CA LYS A 149 -2.06 6.45 -22.23
C LYS A 149 -3.45 5.86 -21.98
N MET A 150 -3.57 4.53 -21.90
CA MET A 150 -4.85 3.87 -21.59
C MET A 150 -5.34 4.26 -20.19
N HIS A 151 -4.46 4.29 -19.21
CA HIS A 151 -4.79 4.74 -17.85
C HIS A 151 -5.22 6.22 -17.82
N ILE A 152 -4.59 7.10 -18.59
CA ILE A 152 -5.03 8.50 -18.74
C ILE A 152 -6.44 8.59 -19.34
N GLN A 153 -6.74 7.78 -20.38
CA GLN A 153 -8.08 7.73 -20.98
C GLN A 153 -9.14 7.29 -19.96
N ASP A 154 -8.83 6.31 -19.12
CA ASP A 154 -9.74 5.90 -18.06
C ASP A 154 -9.97 7.01 -17.02
N LYS A 155 -8.91 7.71 -16.63
CA LYS A 155 -9.02 8.87 -15.70
C LYS A 155 -9.88 9.99 -16.24
N ARG A 156 -9.87 10.25 -17.57
CA ARG A 156 -10.71 11.26 -18.21
C ARG A 156 -12.20 11.05 -18.04
N LYS A 157 -12.63 9.85 -17.66
CA LYS A 157 -14.04 9.56 -17.31
C LYS A 157 -14.48 10.24 -16.01
N SER A 158 -13.53 10.67 -15.16
CA SER A 158 -13.81 11.18 -13.82
C SER A 158 -13.04 12.46 -13.45
N PHE A 159 -12.01 12.83 -14.22
CA PHE A 159 -11.14 13.96 -13.97
C PHE A 159 -10.92 14.77 -15.24
N THR A 160 -10.72 16.08 -15.11
CA THR A 160 -10.31 16.96 -16.19
C THR A 160 -8.85 16.73 -16.58
N ASP A 161 -8.47 17.10 -17.81
CA ASP A 161 -7.08 17.00 -18.28
C ASP A 161 -6.12 17.82 -17.38
N LYS A 162 -6.56 18.96 -16.86
CA LYS A 162 -5.78 19.76 -15.93
C LYS A 162 -5.51 19.03 -14.63
N GLU A 163 -6.53 18.46 -14.00
CA GLU A 163 -6.37 17.67 -12.76
C GLU A 163 -5.45 16.47 -12.96
N ILE A 164 -5.57 15.79 -14.10
CA ILE A 164 -4.72 14.65 -14.45
C ILE A 164 -3.26 15.10 -14.58
N LEU A 165 -3.01 16.17 -15.33
CA LEU A 165 -1.66 16.69 -15.57
C LEU A 165 -1.01 17.22 -14.29
N ASP A 166 -1.75 18.01 -13.51
CA ASP A 166 -1.26 18.56 -12.24
C ASP A 166 -0.86 17.45 -11.28
N LYS A 167 -1.69 16.40 -11.17
CA LYS A 167 -1.40 15.25 -10.34
C LYS A 167 -0.23 14.43 -10.86
N ASP A 168 -0.15 14.17 -12.16
CA ASP A 168 0.95 13.41 -12.76
C ASP A 168 2.29 14.12 -12.54
N THR A 169 2.31 15.45 -12.71
CA THR A 169 3.48 16.29 -12.43
C THR A 169 3.90 16.21 -10.96
N GLN A 170 2.96 16.31 -10.02
CA GLN A 170 3.26 16.23 -8.58
C GLN A 170 3.78 14.83 -8.18
N LEU A 171 3.18 13.77 -8.73
CA LEU A 171 3.60 12.41 -8.45
C LEU A 171 4.97 12.07 -9.06
N SER A 172 5.31 12.63 -10.22
CA SER A 172 6.60 12.38 -10.90
C SER A 172 7.83 12.79 -10.06
N VAL A 173 7.67 13.77 -9.16
CA VAL A 173 8.74 14.26 -8.28
C VAL A 173 8.71 13.67 -6.86
N SER A 174 7.64 12.97 -6.50
CA SER A 174 7.46 12.43 -5.14
C SER A 174 7.37 10.90 -5.07
N MET A 175 7.17 10.23 -6.20
CA MET A 175 6.96 8.78 -6.25
C MET A 175 8.20 8.09 -6.87
N PHE A 176 8.75 7.13 -6.15
CA PHE A 176 9.94 6.35 -6.52
C PHE A 176 9.53 4.97 -7.04
N CYS A 177 8.94 4.92 -8.24
CA CYS A 177 8.55 3.67 -8.86
C CYS A 177 9.78 2.83 -9.24
N LYS A 178 9.65 1.52 -9.06
CA LYS A 178 10.60 0.50 -9.51
C LYS A 178 10.02 -0.25 -10.71
N THR A 179 10.86 -0.97 -11.45
CA THR A 179 10.37 -2.00 -12.37
C THR A 179 9.83 -3.20 -11.57
N GLU A 180 9.00 -4.05 -12.19
CA GLU A 180 8.54 -5.29 -11.57
C GLU A 180 9.71 -6.16 -11.09
N LYS A 181 10.76 -6.25 -11.91
CA LYS A 181 11.97 -7.02 -11.60
C LYS A 181 12.70 -6.49 -10.36
N GLU A 182 12.93 -5.17 -10.31
CA GLU A 182 13.59 -4.53 -9.15
C GLU A 182 12.77 -4.69 -7.87
N LEU A 183 11.44 -4.50 -7.96
CA LEU A 183 10.55 -4.68 -6.82
C LEU A 183 10.54 -6.13 -6.34
N THR A 184 10.45 -7.09 -7.24
CA THR A 184 10.50 -8.52 -6.91
C THR A 184 11.84 -8.91 -6.26
N LEU A 185 12.97 -8.41 -6.78
CA LEU A 185 14.30 -8.65 -6.19
C LEU A 185 14.42 -8.07 -4.77
N GLU A 186 13.89 -6.86 -4.55
CA GLU A 186 13.86 -6.26 -3.22
C GLU A 186 13.01 -7.08 -2.24
N LEU A 187 11.81 -7.46 -2.65
CA LEU A 187 10.89 -8.23 -1.82
C LEU A 187 11.39 -9.65 -1.52
N ASN A 188 12.11 -10.29 -2.44
CA ASN A 188 12.73 -11.60 -2.24
C ASN A 188 13.80 -11.60 -1.13
N GLN A 189 14.35 -10.44 -0.74
CA GLN A 189 15.24 -10.34 0.41
C GLN A 189 14.50 -10.53 1.76
N LEU A 190 13.17 -10.39 1.74
CA LEU A 190 12.33 -10.57 2.92
C LEU A 190 11.82 -12.00 3.04
N GLY A 191 11.40 -12.62 1.92
CA GLY A 191 10.81 -13.95 1.90
C GLY A 191 10.38 -14.38 0.51
N ASN A 192 9.54 -15.41 0.43
CA ASN A 192 9.02 -15.94 -0.84
C ASN A 192 7.95 -15.01 -1.42
N VAL A 193 8.19 -14.49 -2.63
CA VAL A 193 7.32 -13.51 -3.31
C VAL A 193 6.38 -14.19 -4.29
N SER A 194 5.12 -13.83 -4.23
CA SER A 194 4.11 -14.18 -5.23
C SER A 194 3.39 -12.92 -5.70
N LYS A 195 3.34 -12.68 -7.01
CA LYS A 195 2.47 -11.65 -7.58
C LYS A 195 1.03 -12.18 -7.53
N ILE A 196 0.14 -11.48 -6.87
CA ILE A 196 -1.24 -11.90 -6.60
C ILE A 196 -2.30 -11.01 -7.23
N TRP A 197 -1.90 -9.85 -7.74
CA TRP A 197 -2.79 -8.91 -8.40
C TRP A 197 -2.04 -8.01 -9.38
N GLN A 198 -2.72 -7.63 -10.46
CA GLN A 198 -2.22 -6.64 -11.42
C GLN A 198 -3.39 -5.95 -12.13
N SER A 199 -3.28 -4.63 -12.29
CA SER A 199 -4.13 -3.83 -13.16
C SER A 199 -3.29 -2.72 -13.78
N TYR A 200 -3.20 -2.69 -15.12
CA TYR A 200 -2.21 -1.87 -15.85
C TYR A 200 -0.79 -2.12 -15.32
N ASN A 201 -0.13 -1.04 -14.87
CA ASN A 201 1.18 -1.08 -14.21
C ASN A 201 1.09 -0.89 -12.68
N PHE A 202 -0.04 -1.24 -12.08
CA PHE A 202 -0.21 -1.39 -10.63
C PHE A 202 -0.17 -2.86 -10.28
N MET A 203 0.68 -3.24 -9.34
CA MET A 203 0.89 -4.64 -8.99
C MET A 203 0.79 -4.87 -7.49
N GLY A 204 0.24 -6.02 -7.10
CA GLY A 204 0.13 -6.48 -5.72
C GLY A 204 0.89 -7.79 -5.51
N PHE A 205 1.64 -7.86 -4.43
CA PHE A 205 2.49 -8.99 -4.07
C PHE A 205 2.15 -9.48 -2.66
N CYS A 206 2.30 -10.79 -2.46
CA CYS A 206 2.32 -11.42 -1.15
C CYS A 206 3.73 -11.97 -0.92
N VAL A 207 4.37 -11.54 0.15
CA VAL A 207 5.68 -12.03 0.60
C VAL A 207 5.44 -12.90 1.83
N LYS A 208 5.77 -14.19 1.75
CA LYS A 208 5.68 -15.11 2.88
C LYS A 208 7.04 -15.23 3.55
N LEU A 209 7.11 -14.83 4.82
CA LEU A 209 8.34 -14.83 5.63
C LEU A 209 8.56 -16.13 6.39
#